data_7cddf4dff878061af142acc9815a5001
#
_entry.id   7cddf4dff878061af142acc9815a5001
#
_cell.length_a   1.000
_cell.length_b   1.000
_cell.length_c   1.000
_cell.angle_alpha   90.00
_cell.angle_beta   90.00
_cell.angle_gamma   90.00
#
_symmetry.space_group_name_H-M   'P 1'
#
loop_
_entity.id
_entity.type
_entity.pdbx_description
1 polymer ?
#
loop_
_entity_poly.entity_id
_entity_poly.type
_entity_poly.pdbx_seq_one_letter_code
_entity_poly.pdbx_strand_id
1 'polypeptide(L)'
;MNDSRFSRRDWLKTTALATTPVLLGALPAWSASTAAAGKTPGLTAAEIAAVEAAMGKKGTYVAAQATHTTPLPRNDLKITIKGESVPISFGFGGWVAIKHTLDGRSAMLMSDTVLLQEEVNPLMSAALAQGLEIGAVHNHFFYEEPRIFYMHIHGMGAPAELAQKFAAALKDSKLLPANQPKPATAATAAQPGNNATPAPGPPTGKDLFDIPALDKLVGYQGVVNGPTYKYTVGRADLQSLMMGTEMTAAIGLNSWAAFAGQQADCHIAGDIAMLESEVNPVIKALRAHNLEVVAVHNHMLFDQPRMMFLHYYGRGPAAQLAAGFRAALDQLGKGYPTRMGGMKH
;
A
#
# COMPACT_ATOMS: atom_id res chain seq x y z
N MET A 1 -50.83 25.79 22.92
CA MET A 1 -49.98 26.07 24.10
C MET A 1 -50.11 24.87 25.02
N ASN A 2 -49.17 23.96 24.96
CA ASN A 2 -48.92 23.01 26.01
C ASN A 2 -47.50 22.46 25.82
N ASP A 3 -46.62 22.97 26.64
CA ASP A 3 -45.18 22.69 26.69
C ASP A 3 -45.01 21.44 27.56
N SER A 4 -44.62 20.31 27.00
CA SER A 4 -44.28 19.10 27.75
C SER A 4 -42.78 18.86 27.63
N ARG A 5 -42.03 19.37 28.61
CA ARG A 5 -40.62 19.09 28.84
C ARG A 5 -40.46 17.64 29.28
N PHE A 6 -39.82 16.80 28.46
CA PHE A 6 -39.37 15.48 28.88
C PHE A 6 -38.12 15.61 29.77
N SER A 7 -38.26 15.17 31.01
CA SER A 7 -37.21 15.13 32.01
C SER A 7 -36.34 13.85 31.83
N ARG A 8 -35.01 14.00 31.94
CA ARG A 8 -34.00 12.91 31.88
C ARG A 8 -34.09 11.85 32.99
N ARG A 9 -35.11 11.89 33.84
CA ARG A 9 -35.24 10.99 35.03
C ARG A 9 -36.18 9.80 34.83
N ASP A 10 -36.90 9.69 33.71
CA ASP A 10 -37.90 8.63 33.53
C ASP A 10 -37.43 7.38 32.80
N TRP A 11 -36.11 7.24 32.55
CA TRP A 11 -35.50 6.12 31.82
C TRP A 11 -35.02 4.95 32.67
N LEU A 12 -35.30 4.94 33.96
CA LEU A 12 -34.77 3.92 34.89
C LEU A 12 -35.82 3.03 35.57
N LYS A 13 -36.98 2.81 34.96
CA LYS A 13 -37.89 1.78 35.49
C LYS A 13 -38.50 0.95 34.37
N THR A 14 -38.27 -0.35 34.47
CA THR A 14 -38.82 -1.46 33.71
C THR A 14 -38.04 -1.94 32.50
N THR A 15 -37.17 -2.92 32.72
CA THR A 15 -37.20 -4.20 31.98
C THR A 15 -36.33 -5.22 32.73
N ALA A 16 -36.94 -6.14 33.40
CA ALA A 16 -36.33 -7.39 33.80
C ALA A 16 -36.14 -8.23 32.52
N LEU A 17 -34.94 -8.33 32.02
CA LEU A 17 -34.58 -9.24 30.91
C LEU A 17 -33.93 -10.47 31.46
N ALA A 18 -34.54 -11.61 31.14
CA ALA A 18 -34.03 -12.93 31.39
C ALA A 18 -32.60 -13.06 30.78
N THR A 19 -31.62 -13.34 31.61
CA THR A 19 -30.25 -13.62 31.20
C THR A 19 -30.20 -15.08 30.72
N THR A 20 -30.22 -15.28 29.41
CA THR A 20 -29.68 -16.47 28.80
C THR A 20 -28.15 -16.36 28.78
N PRO A 21 -27.38 -17.35 29.26
CA PRO A 21 -25.94 -17.31 29.19
C PRO A 21 -25.54 -17.47 27.71
N VAL A 22 -25.03 -16.40 27.12
CA VAL A 22 -24.28 -16.48 25.88
C VAL A 22 -22.96 -17.19 26.22
N LEU A 23 -22.81 -18.40 25.75
CA LEU A 23 -21.53 -19.09 25.72
C LEU A 23 -20.57 -18.23 24.86
N LEU A 24 -19.74 -17.42 25.52
CA LEU A 24 -18.55 -16.85 24.93
C LEU A 24 -17.64 -18.00 24.50
N GLY A 25 -17.69 -18.39 23.24
CA GLY A 25 -16.70 -19.24 22.63
C GLY A 25 -15.32 -18.61 22.86
N ALA A 26 -14.47 -19.32 23.60
CA ALA A 26 -13.10 -18.93 23.79
C ALA A 26 -12.45 -18.78 22.40
N LEU A 27 -12.00 -17.57 22.06
CA LEU A 27 -11.12 -17.36 20.92
C LEU A 27 -9.90 -18.26 21.14
N PRO A 28 -9.43 -19.00 20.12
CA PRO A 28 -8.25 -19.80 20.26
C PRO A 28 -7.09 -18.88 20.69
N ALA A 29 -6.54 -19.12 21.87
CA ALA A 29 -5.31 -18.49 22.30
C ALA A 29 -4.21 -18.92 21.31
N TRP A 30 -3.81 -18.03 20.44
CA TRP A 30 -2.62 -18.20 19.64
C TRP A 30 -1.43 -18.16 20.60
N SER A 31 -1.01 -19.34 21.06
CA SER A 31 0.27 -19.49 21.73
C SER A 31 1.34 -18.99 20.76
N ALA A 32 2.02 -17.92 21.14
CA ALA A 32 3.23 -17.49 20.49
C ALA A 32 4.27 -18.63 20.64
N SER A 33 4.27 -19.52 19.67
CA SER A 33 5.35 -20.47 19.50
C SER A 33 6.58 -19.64 19.10
N THR A 34 7.56 -19.56 19.98
CA THR A 34 8.92 -19.12 19.64
C THR A 34 9.57 -20.21 18.80
N ALA A 35 9.02 -20.48 17.63
CA ALA A 35 9.68 -21.28 16.62
C ALA A 35 10.86 -20.46 16.11
N ALA A 36 12.06 -21.03 16.15
CA ALA A 36 13.23 -20.51 15.49
C ALA A 36 12.82 -20.04 14.08
N ALA A 37 13.20 -18.81 13.71
CA ALA A 37 12.80 -18.18 12.45
C ALA A 37 13.20 -19.06 11.25
N GLY A 38 12.33 -19.98 10.88
CA GLY A 38 12.43 -20.74 9.65
C GLY A 38 12.19 -19.79 8.48
N LYS A 39 12.93 -19.97 7.41
CA LYS A 39 12.73 -19.22 6.16
C LYS A 39 11.32 -19.53 5.63
N THR A 40 10.50 -18.50 5.32
CA THR A 40 9.19 -18.68 4.70
C THR A 40 9.28 -19.60 3.48
N PRO A 41 8.45 -20.66 3.38
CA PRO A 41 8.43 -21.52 2.22
C PRO A 41 8.11 -20.72 0.95
N GLY A 42 8.82 -20.99 -0.14
CA GLY A 42 8.55 -20.36 -1.44
C GLY A 42 7.27 -20.89 -2.08
N LEU A 43 6.62 -20.06 -2.88
CA LEU A 43 5.56 -20.52 -3.79
C LEU A 43 6.16 -21.44 -4.85
N THR A 44 5.47 -22.53 -5.16
CA THR A 44 5.82 -23.44 -6.25
C THR A 44 5.52 -22.80 -7.60
N ALA A 45 6.16 -23.30 -8.67
CA ALA A 45 5.86 -22.84 -10.03
C ALA A 45 4.38 -23.07 -10.40
N ALA A 46 3.77 -24.14 -9.91
CA ALA A 46 2.34 -24.45 -10.14
C ALA A 46 1.41 -23.44 -9.43
N GLU A 47 1.73 -23.06 -8.19
CA GLU A 47 0.98 -22.03 -7.45
C GLU A 47 1.10 -20.66 -8.12
N ILE A 48 2.31 -20.28 -8.55
CA ILE A 48 2.52 -19.02 -9.27
C ILE A 48 1.70 -19.00 -10.56
N ALA A 49 1.75 -20.08 -11.35
CA ALA A 49 0.98 -20.19 -12.59
C ALA A 49 -0.54 -20.11 -12.33
N ALA A 50 -1.04 -20.73 -11.25
CA ALA A 50 -2.45 -20.67 -10.88
C ALA A 50 -2.88 -19.27 -10.43
N VAL A 51 -2.04 -18.56 -9.66
CA VAL A 51 -2.25 -17.16 -9.27
C VAL A 51 -2.32 -16.26 -10.50
N GLU A 52 -1.35 -16.37 -11.42
CA GLU A 52 -1.29 -15.59 -12.66
C GLU A 52 -2.49 -15.87 -13.58
N ALA A 53 -2.92 -17.12 -13.67
CA ALA A 53 -4.10 -17.52 -14.44
C ALA A 53 -5.39 -16.91 -13.87
N ALA A 54 -5.56 -16.95 -12.54
CA ALA A 54 -6.71 -16.34 -11.87
C ALA A 54 -6.76 -14.82 -12.07
N MET A 55 -5.61 -14.15 -11.98
CA MET A 55 -5.50 -12.70 -12.17
C MET A 55 -5.54 -12.27 -13.65
N GLY A 56 -5.38 -13.19 -14.60
CA GLY A 56 -5.29 -12.88 -16.02
C GLY A 56 -4.05 -12.06 -16.40
N LYS A 57 -3.01 -12.07 -15.55
CA LYS A 57 -1.78 -11.29 -15.71
C LYS A 57 -0.59 -11.94 -15.01
N LYS A 58 0.56 -11.88 -15.66
CA LYS A 58 1.82 -12.28 -15.03
C LYS A 58 2.25 -11.27 -13.96
N GLY A 59 2.83 -11.80 -12.90
CA GLY A 59 3.44 -11.02 -11.84
C GLY A 59 4.95 -11.17 -11.77
N THR A 60 5.51 -10.79 -10.65
CA THR A 60 6.94 -10.96 -10.34
C THR A 60 7.08 -11.76 -9.05
N TYR A 61 7.84 -12.84 -9.09
CA TYR A 61 8.19 -13.61 -7.90
C TYR A 61 9.53 -13.15 -7.34
N VAL A 62 9.51 -12.58 -6.14
CA VAL A 62 10.70 -12.14 -5.41
C VAL A 62 11.18 -13.30 -4.52
N ALA A 63 12.03 -14.16 -5.06
CA ALA A 63 12.46 -15.38 -4.39
C ALA A 63 13.13 -15.15 -3.03
N ALA A 64 13.90 -14.05 -2.89
CA ALA A 64 14.53 -13.68 -1.62
C ALA A 64 13.55 -13.38 -0.50
N GLN A 65 12.30 -13.01 -0.85
CA GLN A 65 11.22 -12.67 0.08
C GLN A 65 10.05 -13.66 0.00
N ALA A 66 10.18 -14.72 -0.80
CA ALA A 66 9.16 -15.75 -1.02
C ALA A 66 7.78 -15.18 -1.39
N THR A 67 7.73 -14.06 -2.13
CA THR A 67 6.50 -13.30 -2.41
C THR A 67 6.27 -13.16 -3.90
N HIS A 68 5.04 -13.45 -4.36
CA HIS A 68 4.58 -13.16 -5.72
C HIS A 68 3.75 -11.88 -5.70
N THR A 69 4.04 -10.93 -6.58
CA THR A 69 3.33 -9.65 -6.68
C THR A 69 2.81 -9.44 -8.10
N THR A 70 1.53 -9.15 -8.23
CA THR A 70 0.88 -8.80 -9.50
C THR A 70 0.53 -7.30 -9.48
N PRO A 71 1.08 -6.47 -10.38
CA PRO A 71 0.77 -5.05 -10.46
C PRO A 71 -0.60 -4.82 -11.14
N LEU A 72 -1.37 -3.88 -10.60
CA LEU A 72 -2.71 -3.50 -11.03
C LEU A 72 -2.80 -1.98 -11.28
N PRO A 73 -2.08 -1.45 -12.29
CA PRO A 73 -2.06 -0.02 -12.57
C PRO A 73 -3.41 0.47 -13.12
N ARG A 74 -3.80 1.70 -12.78
CA ARG A 74 -5.01 2.36 -13.26
C ARG A 74 -4.74 3.14 -14.56
N ASN A 75 -4.33 2.43 -15.61
CA ASN A 75 -4.03 3.02 -16.93
C ASN A 75 -5.24 3.64 -17.63
N ASP A 76 -6.43 3.42 -17.09
CA ASP A 76 -7.69 4.04 -17.53
C ASP A 76 -7.86 5.48 -17.02
N LEU A 77 -7.05 5.92 -16.04
CA LEU A 77 -7.18 7.22 -15.41
C LEU A 77 -6.20 8.26 -16.00
N LYS A 78 -6.64 9.50 -16.04
CA LYS A 78 -5.81 10.68 -16.25
C LYS A 78 -5.88 11.49 -14.98
N ILE A 79 -4.75 11.62 -14.30
CA ILE A 79 -4.72 12.19 -12.95
C ILE A 79 -3.92 13.49 -12.98
N THR A 80 -4.44 14.48 -12.27
CA THR A 80 -3.73 15.72 -11.97
C THR A 80 -3.57 15.90 -10.46
N ILE A 81 -2.52 16.59 -10.02
CA ILE A 81 -2.34 17.06 -8.65
C ILE A 81 -2.10 18.56 -8.73
N LYS A 82 -2.95 19.35 -8.05
CA LYS A 82 -2.94 20.83 -8.14
C LYS A 82 -3.01 21.33 -9.59
N GLY A 83 -3.76 20.61 -10.45
CA GLY A 83 -3.94 20.94 -11.88
C GLY A 83 -2.83 20.45 -12.80
N GLU A 84 -1.78 19.84 -12.30
CA GLU A 84 -0.66 19.31 -13.11
C GLU A 84 -0.80 17.81 -13.33
N SER A 85 -0.63 17.38 -14.59
CA SER A 85 -0.71 15.97 -14.96
C SER A 85 0.46 15.18 -14.37
N VAL A 86 0.14 14.06 -13.73
CA VAL A 86 1.13 13.14 -13.15
C VAL A 86 0.96 11.73 -13.74
N PRO A 87 2.07 10.99 -13.92
CA PRO A 87 2.01 9.64 -14.47
C PRO A 87 1.46 8.63 -13.45
N ILE A 88 0.81 7.56 -13.93
CA ILE A 88 0.28 6.48 -13.07
C ILE A 88 1.38 5.86 -12.20
N SER A 89 2.61 5.76 -12.70
CA SER A 89 3.76 5.24 -11.94
C SER A 89 4.16 6.09 -10.72
N PHE A 90 3.64 7.30 -10.59
CA PHE A 90 3.93 8.20 -9.47
C PHE A 90 3.32 7.75 -8.13
N GLY A 91 2.25 6.97 -8.16
CA GLY A 91 1.59 6.50 -6.92
C GLY A 91 0.18 5.94 -7.18
N PHE A 92 -0.20 5.78 -8.46
CA PHE A 92 -1.54 5.33 -8.86
C PHE A 92 -1.53 3.92 -9.46
N GLY A 93 -0.58 3.10 -9.02
CA GLY A 93 -0.46 1.70 -9.37
C GLY A 93 -0.85 0.80 -8.20
N GLY A 94 -2.01 0.17 -8.28
CA GLY A 94 -2.40 -0.88 -7.34
C GLY A 94 -1.57 -2.15 -7.52
N TRP A 95 -1.64 -3.03 -6.54
CA TRP A 95 -0.96 -4.33 -6.56
C TRP A 95 -1.67 -5.34 -5.66
N VAL A 96 -1.41 -6.62 -5.91
CA VAL A 96 -1.74 -7.72 -5.00
C VAL A 96 -0.52 -8.62 -4.85
N ALA A 97 -0.24 -9.03 -3.62
CA ALA A 97 0.86 -9.92 -3.28
C ALA A 97 0.36 -11.16 -2.53
N ILE A 98 1.00 -12.30 -2.78
CA ILE A 98 0.70 -13.58 -2.11
C ILE A 98 2.00 -14.18 -1.60
N LYS A 99 1.97 -14.66 -0.34
CA LYS A 99 3.11 -15.25 0.35
C LYS A 99 2.62 -16.33 1.31
N HIS A 100 3.34 -17.46 1.43
CA HIS A 100 3.04 -18.48 2.43
C HIS A 100 3.22 -17.98 3.87
N THR A 101 2.48 -18.59 4.79
CA THR A 101 2.77 -18.54 6.23
C THR A 101 4.12 -19.20 6.52
N LEU A 102 4.71 -18.89 7.68
CA LEU A 102 5.99 -19.48 8.10
C LEU A 102 5.96 -21.01 8.19
N ASP A 103 4.81 -21.59 8.52
CA ASP A 103 4.62 -23.05 8.61
C ASP A 103 4.26 -23.68 7.25
N GLY A 104 4.05 -22.89 6.21
CA GLY A 104 3.70 -23.35 4.87
C GLY A 104 2.31 -23.98 4.70
N ARG A 105 1.46 -23.92 5.74
CA ARG A 105 0.12 -24.55 5.72
C ARG A 105 -0.93 -23.71 5.01
N SER A 106 -0.67 -22.42 4.91
CA SER A 106 -1.56 -21.43 4.29
C SER A 106 -0.73 -20.38 3.59
N ALA A 107 -1.40 -19.45 2.94
CA ALA A 107 -0.82 -18.24 2.40
C ALA A 107 -1.66 -17.04 2.81
N MET A 108 -1.05 -15.87 2.76
CA MET A 108 -1.70 -14.59 2.91
C MET A 108 -1.70 -13.86 1.58
N LEU A 109 -2.84 -13.27 1.26
CA LEU A 109 -2.99 -12.25 0.23
C LEU A 109 -3.00 -10.89 0.91
N MET A 110 -2.25 -9.94 0.37
CA MET A 110 -2.34 -8.52 0.69
C MET A 110 -2.40 -7.71 -0.60
N SER A 111 -3.18 -6.65 -0.61
CA SER A 111 -3.27 -5.76 -1.76
C SER A 111 -3.34 -4.30 -1.33
N ASP A 112 -3.02 -3.43 -2.29
CA ASP A 112 -3.32 -2.02 -2.26
C ASP A 112 -4.02 -1.68 -3.58
N THR A 113 -5.30 -1.30 -3.50
CA THR A 113 -6.14 -1.03 -4.67
C THR A 113 -6.33 0.47 -4.86
N VAL A 114 -6.29 0.93 -6.10
CA VAL A 114 -6.47 2.34 -6.47
C VAL A 114 -7.88 2.53 -7.02
N LEU A 115 -8.70 3.33 -6.36
CA LEU A 115 -10.14 3.41 -6.56
C LEU A 115 -10.61 4.84 -6.77
N LEU A 116 -11.56 5.03 -7.68
CA LEU A 116 -12.42 6.21 -7.69
C LEU A 116 -13.39 6.13 -6.49
N GLN A 117 -13.92 7.26 -6.08
CA GLN A 117 -14.82 7.35 -4.92
C GLN A 117 -16.02 6.39 -5.04
N GLU A 118 -16.63 6.31 -6.21
CA GLU A 118 -17.77 5.43 -6.49
C GLU A 118 -17.42 3.93 -6.53
N GLU A 119 -16.14 3.58 -6.66
CA GLU A 119 -15.67 2.19 -6.70
C GLU A 119 -15.40 1.61 -5.30
N VAL A 120 -15.23 2.46 -4.27
CA VAL A 120 -14.82 2.04 -2.91
C VAL A 120 -15.81 1.05 -2.30
N ASN A 121 -17.07 1.46 -2.13
CA ASN A 121 -18.07 0.63 -1.46
C ASN A 121 -18.47 -0.62 -2.27
N PRO A 122 -18.63 -0.56 -3.60
CA PRO A 122 -18.86 -1.76 -4.40
C PRO A 122 -17.75 -2.80 -4.27
N LEU A 123 -16.47 -2.39 -4.37
CA LEU A 123 -15.36 -3.32 -4.22
C LEU A 123 -15.24 -3.86 -2.79
N MET A 124 -15.43 -3.01 -1.78
CA MET A 124 -15.45 -3.45 -0.38
C MET A 124 -16.48 -4.54 -0.15
N SER A 125 -17.72 -4.34 -0.61
CA SER A 125 -18.79 -5.34 -0.49
C SER A 125 -18.47 -6.62 -1.24
N ALA A 126 -17.89 -6.51 -2.45
CA ALA A 126 -17.51 -7.68 -3.24
C ALA A 126 -16.37 -8.47 -2.57
N ALA A 127 -15.37 -7.80 -2.00
CA ALA A 127 -14.26 -8.45 -1.28
C ALA A 127 -14.77 -9.21 -0.04
N LEU A 128 -15.63 -8.56 0.76
CA LEU A 128 -16.25 -9.18 1.95
C LEU A 128 -17.12 -10.38 1.56
N ALA A 129 -17.86 -10.32 0.45
CA ALA A 129 -18.66 -11.43 -0.05
C ALA A 129 -17.81 -12.64 -0.49
N GLN A 130 -16.55 -12.42 -0.85
CA GLN A 130 -15.58 -13.49 -1.11
C GLN A 130 -14.86 -13.99 0.15
N GLY A 131 -15.18 -13.46 1.32
CA GLY A 131 -14.53 -13.80 2.58
C GLY A 131 -13.12 -13.21 2.72
N LEU A 132 -12.83 -12.14 1.99
CA LEU A 132 -11.63 -11.32 2.19
C LEU A 132 -11.92 -10.24 3.23
N GLU A 133 -10.87 -9.67 3.82
CA GLU A 133 -10.96 -8.67 4.88
C GLU A 133 -10.43 -7.32 4.40
N ILE A 134 -10.98 -6.24 4.96
CA ILE A 134 -10.55 -4.87 4.65
C ILE A 134 -9.66 -4.36 5.78
N GLY A 135 -8.43 -4.02 5.46
CA GLY A 135 -7.46 -3.48 6.41
C GLY A 135 -7.58 -1.98 6.62
N ALA A 136 -7.74 -1.23 5.53
CA ALA A 136 -7.87 0.23 5.57
C ALA A 136 -8.48 0.78 4.28
N VAL A 137 -8.99 2.02 4.38
CA VAL A 137 -9.33 2.90 3.25
C VAL A 137 -8.76 4.27 3.56
N HIS A 138 -7.96 4.83 2.65
CA HIS A 138 -7.25 6.10 2.87
C HIS A 138 -6.92 6.83 1.56
N ASN A 139 -6.29 8.00 1.66
CA ASN A 139 -5.79 8.80 0.55
C ASN A 139 -4.27 8.77 0.51
N HIS A 140 -3.69 8.98 -0.70
CA HIS A 140 -2.26 9.28 -0.86
C HIS A 140 -2.00 10.76 -1.10
N PHE A 141 -3.02 11.52 -1.49
CA PHE A 141 -2.90 12.93 -1.87
C PHE A 141 -4.06 13.76 -1.31
N PHE A 142 -3.90 15.10 -1.29
CA PHE A 142 -4.95 16.05 -0.91
C PHE A 142 -5.66 16.70 -2.11
N TYR A 143 -4.98 16.81 -3.25
CA TYR A 143 -5.37 17.70 -4.35
C TYR A 143 -5.45 17.00 -5.70
N GLU A 144 -5.56 15.68 -5.67
CA GLU A 144 -5.68 14.88 -6.89
C GLU A 144 -7.09 14.98 -7.49
N GLU A 145 -7.13 14.99 -8.83
CA GLU A 145 -8.35 14.89 -9.62
C GLU A 145 -8.19 13.86 -10.74
N PRO A 146 -9.15 12.93 -10.85
CA PRO A 146 -10.30 12.71 -9.96
C PRO A 146 -9.85 12.31 -8.56
N ARG A 147 -10.75 12.41 -7.57
CA ARG A 147 -10.49 11.96 -6.19
C ARG A 147 -10.22 10.47 -6.19
N ILE A 148 -9.07 10.08 -5.59
CA ILE A 148 -8.60 8.69 -5.52
C ILE A 148 -8.58 8.23 -4.05
N PHE A 149 -8.99 6.98 -3.85
CA PHE A 149 -8.89 6.26 -2.59
C PHE A 149 -8.04 5.00 -2.79
N TYR A 150 -7.44 4.57 -1.70
CA TYR A 150 -6.67 3.34 -1.63
C TYR A 150 -7.29 2.43 -0.60
N MET A 151 -7.39 1.14 -0.92
CA MET A 151 -7.98 0.17 -0.01
C MET A 151 -7.09 -1.06 0.10
N HIS A 152 -6.71 -1.39 1.34
CA HIS A 152 -5.98 -2.60 1.64
C HIS A 152 -6.96 -3.74 1.88
N ILE A 153 -6.79 -4.79 1.07
CA ILE A 153 -7.58 -6.03 1.15
C ILE A 153 -6.61 -7.15 1.48
N HIS A 154 -6.96 -8.02 2.41
CA HIS A 154 -6.19 -9.19 2.76
C HIS A 154 -7.07 -10.42 2.98
N GLY A 155 -6.43 -11.59 3.05
CA GLY A 155 -7.12 -12.85 3.31
C GLY A 155 -6.15 -13.99 3.50
N MET A 156 -6.64 -15.07 4.09
CA MET A 156 -5.88 -16.30 4.36
C MET A 156 -6.48 -17.47 3.58
N GLY A 157 -5.63 -18.36 3.05
CA GLY A 157 -6.08 -19.54 2.30
C GLY A 157 -4.98 -20.12 1.41
N ALA A 158 -5.36 -21.00 0.50
CA ALA A 158 -4.44 -21.50 -0.53
C ALA A 158 -4.14 -20.39 -1.57
N PRO A 159 -2.92 -20.31 -2.13
CA PRO A 159 -2.54 -19.24 -3.06
C PRO A 159 -3.50 -19.06 -4.25
N ALA A 160 -3.87 -20.14 -4.91
CA ALA A 160 -4.78 -20.11 -6.05
C ALA A 160 -6.20 -19.66 -5.65
N GLU A 161 -6.72 -20.14 -4.51
CA GLU A 161 -8.02 -19.76 -3.98
C GLU A 161 -8.08 -18.26 -3.64
N LEU A 162 -7.05 -17.75 -3.00
CA LEU A 162 -6.94 -16.32 -2.68
C LEU A 162 -6.96 -15.45 -3.94
N ALA A 163 -6.19 -15.84 -4.97
CA ALA A 163 -6.17 -15.12 -6.24
C ALA A 163 -7.53 -15.17 -6.95
N GLN A 164 -8.25 -16.31 -6.91
CA GLN A 164 -9.60 -16.45 -7.46
C GLN A 164 -10.62 -15.57 -6.73
N LYS A 165 -10.61 -15.58 -5.39
CA LYS A 165 -11.46 -14.72 -4.56
C LYS A 165 -11.23 -13.24 -4.85
N PHE A 166 -9.96 -12.83 -4.94
CA PHE A 166 -9.61 -11.45 -5.24
C PHE A 166 -10.01 -11.05 -6.66
N ALA A 167 -9.74 -11.89 -7.66
CA ALA A 167 -10.18 -11.65 -9.03
C ALA A 167 -11.72 -11.59 -9.16
N ALA A 168 -12.45 -12.43 -8.40
CA ALA A 168 -13.91 -12.38 -8.34
C ALA A 168 -14.42 -11.07 -7.72
N ALA A 169 -13.76 -10.56 -6.66
CA ALA A 169 -14.08 -9.26 -6.08
C ALA A 169 -13.83 -8.10 -7.08
N LEU A 170 -12.79 -8.21 -7.91
CA LEU A 170 -12.44 -7.21 -8.93
C LEU A 170 -13.27 -7.31 -10.22
N LYS A 171 -14.19 -8.28 -10.33
CA LYS A 171 -14.86 -8.66 -11.59
C LYS A 171 -15.42 -7.47 -12.37
N ASP A 172 -16.04 -6.53 -11.68
CA ASP A 172 -16.70 -5.38 -12.29
C ASP A 172 -15.85 -4.08 -12.20
N SER A 173 -14.60 -4.20 -11.72
CA SER A 173 -13.69 -3.06 -11.56
C SER A 173 -12.71 -2.91 -12.72
N LYS A 174 -12.18 -1.70 -12.92
CA LYS A 174 -11.08 -1.44 -13.86
C LYS A 174 -9.71 -1.93 -13.37
N LEU A 175 -9.62 -2.40 -12.14
CA LEU A 175 -8.41 -3.02 -11.59
C LEU A 175 -8.13 -4.39 -12.20
N LEU A 176 -9.17 -5.16 -12.55
CA LEU A 176 -8.96 -6.45 -13.20
C LEU A 176 -8.36 -6.24 -14.59
N PRO A 177 -7.21 -6.87 -14.90
CA PRO A 177 -6.51 -6.67 -16.18
C PRO A 177 -7.38 -6.86 -17.43
N ALA A 178 -8.33 -7.81 -17.37
CA ALA A 178 -9.27 -8.06 -18.47
C ALA A 178 -10.21 -6.87 -18.76
N ASN A 179 -10.46 -6.00 -17.78
CA ASN A 179 -11.35 -4.84 -17.88
C ASN A 179 -10.60 -3.54 -18.18
N GLN A 180 -9.27 -3.58 -18.22
CA GLN A 180 -8.46 -2.40 -18.57
C GLN A 180 -8.69 -2.03 -20.04
N PRO A 181 -8.78 -0.73 -20.37
CA PRO A 181 -8.75 -0.29 -21.74
C PRO A 181 -7.46 -0.79 -22.40
N LYS A 182 -7.59 -1.42 -23.57
CA LYS A 182 -6.40 -1.78 -24.35
C LYS A 182 -5.63 -0.48 -24.65
N PRO A 183 -4.30 -0.45 -24.47
CA PRO A 183 -3.50 0.69 -24.93
C PRO A 183 -3.84 0.92 -26.40
N ALA A 184 -4.11 2.17 -26.79
CA ALA A 184 -4.21 2.51 -28.20
C ALA A 184 -2.94 1.97 -28.84
N THR A 185 -3.06 0.95 -29.65
CA THR A 185 -1.95 0.52 -30.51
C THR A 185 -1.52 1.77 -31.24
N ALA A 186 -0.29 2.22 -31.00
CA ALA A 186 0.30 3.25 -31.85
C ALA A 186 0.08 2.72 -33.25
N ALA A 187 -0.81 3.39 -33.99
CA ALA A 187 -1.03 3.03 -35.37
C ALA A 187 0.35 3.20 -36.02
N THR A 188 1.04 2.11 -36.21
CA THR A 188 2.16 2.01 -37.09
C THR A 188 1.58 2.25 -38.46
N ALA A 189 1.37 3.53 -38.81
CA ALA A 189 1.38 3.95 -40.18
C ALA A 189 2.82 3.71 -40.67
N ALA A 190 3.13 2.47 -40.97
CA ALA A 190 4.25 2.13 -41.81
C ALA A 190 3.90 2.68 -43.19
N GLN A 191 4.20 3.95 -43.42
CA GLN A 191 4.37 4.43 -44.77
C GLN A 191 5.71 3.89 -45.26
N PRO A 192 5.76 3.14 -46.35
CA PRO A 192 7.01 2.73 -46.97
C PRO A 192 7.64 3.98 -47.59
N GLY A 193 8.77 4.39 -47.07
CA GLY A 193 9.64 5.34 -47.77
C GLY A 193 9.97 6.64 -47.08
N ASN A 194 10.43 6.64 -45.82
CA ASN A 194 11.24 7.71 -45.30
C ASN A 194 12.26 7.11 -44.32
N ASN A 195 13.56 7.29 -44.61
CA ASN A 195 14.67 7.09 -43.70
C ASN A 195 14.67 8.18 -42.58
N ALA A 196 13.54 8.40 -41.95
CA ALA A 196 13.48 9.28 -40.78
C ALA A 196 14.00 8.48 -39.57
N THR A 197 15.02 8.99 -38.92
CA THR A 197 15.47 8.54 -37.61
C THR A 197 14.22 8.44 -36.69
N PRO A 198 13.96 7.30 -36.02
CA PRO A 198 12.82 7.22 -35.12
C PRO A 198 12.84 8.37 -34.15
N ALA A 199 11.70 9.06 -33.98
CA ALA A 199 11.60 10.12 -32.98
C ALA A 199 12.00 9.57 -31.60
N PRO A 200 12.74 10.35 -30.76
CA PRO A 200 13.08 9.92 -29.41
C PRO A 200 11.80 9.49 -28.67
N GLY A 201 11.88 8.37 -27.96
CA GLY A 201 10.78 7.94 -27.09
C GLY A 201 10.49 8.98 -25.98
N PRO A 202 9.36 8.88 -25.29
CA PRO A 202 9.07 9.78 -24.17
C PRO A 202 10.20 9.70 -23.11
N PRO A 203 10.54 10.83 -22.46
CA PRO A 203 11.62 10.88 -21.49
C PRO A 203 11.35 9.93 -20.31
N THR A 204 12.41 9.29 -19.84
CA THR A 204 12.40 8.40 -18.68
C THR A 204 12.97 9.13 -17.47
N GLY A 205 12.85 8.54 -16.28
CA GLY A 205 13.46 9.08 -15.06
C GLY A 205 14.98 9.30 -15.20
N LYS A 206 15.67 8.56 -16.08
CA LYS A 206 17.11 8.78 -16.37
C LYS A 206 17.39 10.10 -17.08
N ASP A 207 16.43 10.55 -17.86
CA ASP A 207 16.55 11.79 -18.63
C ASP A 207 16.10 13.02 -17.81
N LEU A 208 15.34 12.77 -16.74
CA LEU A 208 14.67 13.79 -15.94
C LEU A 208 15.38 14.10 -14.61
N PHE A 209 16.16 13.15 -14.08
CA PHE A 209 16.76 13.25 -12.75
C PHE A 209 18.26 12.92 -12.76
N ASP A 210 19.03 13.62 -11.93
CA ASP A 210 20.40 13.25 -11.55
C ASP A 210 20.34 12.08 -10.54
N ILE A 211 20.18 10.86 -11.07
CA ILE A 211 20.02 9.64 -10.29
C ILE A 211 21.20 9.41 -9.33
N PRO A 212 22.49 9.52 -9.76
CA PRO A 212 23.61 9.34 -8.85
C PRO A 212 23.61 10.29 -7.65
N ALA A 213 23.23 11.54 -7.86
CA ALA A 213 23.14 12.53 -6.79
C ALA A 213 21.97 12.22 -5.83
N LEU A 214 20.83 11.81 -6.36
CA LEU A 214 19.67 11.41 -5.55
C LEU A 214 19.96 10.14 -4.73
N ASP A 215 20.56 9.10 -5.33
CA ASP A 215 20.93 7.86 -4.64
C ASP A 215 21.90 8.11 -3.50
N LYS A 216 22.92 8.96 -3.76
CA LYS A 216 23.87 9.35 -2.72
C LYS A 216 23.18 10.08 -1.55
N LEU A 217 22.21 10.93 -1.82
CA LEU A 217 21.50 11.71 -0.82
C LEU A 217 20.55 10.83 -0.01
N VAL A 218 19.77 9.97 -0.69
CA VAL A 218 18.83 9.05 -0.03
C VAL A 218 19.55 7.88 0.65
N GLY A 219 20.72 7.48 0.15
CA GLY A 219 21.50 6.36 0.67
C GLY A 219 20.98 4.98 0.22
N TYR A 220 20.15 4.95 -0.80
CA TYR A 220 19.60 3.74 -1.43
C TYR A 220 19.59 3.91 -2.94
N GLN A 221 19.49 2.80 -3.65
CA GLN A 221 19.27 2.80 -5.09
C GLN A 221 17.78 2.71 -5.39
N GLY A 222 17.30 3.58 -6.27
CA GLY A 222 15.94 3.54 -6.77
C GLY A 222 15.83 2.80 -8.10
N VAL A 223 14.62 2.77 -8.64
CA VAL A 223 14.28 2.14 -9.92
C VAL A 223 13.57 3.14 -10.82
N VAL A 224 13.99 3.20 -12.08
CA VAL A 224 13.29 3.98 -13.12
C VAL A 224 12.04 3.22 -13.55
N ASN A 225 10.89 3.90 -13.52
CA ASN A 225 9.62 3.37 -14.00
C ASN A 225 8.95 4.39 -14.92
N GLY A 226 9.22 4.27 -16.22
CA GLY A 226 8.84 5.30 -17.22
C GLY A 226 9.42 6.66 -16.82
N PRO A 227 8.60 7.72 -16.74
CA PRO A 227 9.05 9.08 -16.39
C PRO A 227 9.31 9.28 -14.89
N THR A 228 9.15 8.26 -14.05
CA THR A 228 9.36 8.37 -12.60
C THR A 228 10.64 7.69 -12.16
N TYR A 229 11.16 8.13 -10.99
CA TYR A 229 12.21 7.46 -10.27
C TYR A 229 11.70 7.11 -8.87
N LYS A 230 11.79 5.83 -8.44
CA LYS A 230 11.17 5.35 -7.21
C LYS A 230 12.14 4.59 -6.33
N TYR A 231 12.20 4.96 -5.06
CA TYR A 231 12.83 4.20 -3.98
C TYR A 231 11.82 3.30 -3.29
N THR A 232 12.28 2.12 -2.87
CA THR A 232 11.53 1.20 -1.99
C THR A 232 12.49 0.67 -0.94
N VAL A 233 12.22 0.98 0.32
CA VAL A 233 13.09 0.68 1.47
C VAL A 233 12.31 -0.18 2.46
N GLY A 234 12.74 -1.43 2.64
CA GLY A 234 12.14 -2.35 3.61
C GLY A 234 12.57 -2.04 5.04
N ARG A 235 11.88 -2.64 6.00
CA ARG A 235 12.17 -2.57 7.45
C ARG A 235 12.97 -3.80 7.88
N ALA A 236 14.21 -3.91 7.40
CA ALA A 236 15.12 -5.03 7.75
C ALA A 236 15.54 -5.06 9.24
N ASP A 237 15.28 -3.96 9.95
CA ASP A 237 15.48 -3.82 11.39
C ASP A 237 14.38 -4.47 12.24
N LEU A 238 13.27 -4.89 11.61
CA LEU A 238 12.10 -5.45 12.29
C LEU A 238 11.79 -6.87 11.80
N GLN A 239 11.32 -7.69 12.73
CA GLN A 239 10.57 -8.91 12.42
C GLN A 239 9.08 -8.61 12.67
N SER A 240 8.31 -8.51 11.61
CA SER A 240 6.87 -8.27 11.68
C SER A 240 6.13 -9.48 11.14
N LEU A 241 5.11 -9.89 11.87
CA LEU A 241 4.24 -11.01 11.51
C LEU A 241 2.79 -10.52 11.42
N MET A 242 2.07 -11.05 10.44
CA MET A 242 0.62 -10.90 10.35
C MET A 242 0.01 -12.28 10.09
N MET A 243 -0.83 -12.76 11.00
CA MET A 243 -1.54 -14.06 10.88
C MET A 243 -0.60 -15.22 10.50
N GLY A 244 0.61 -15.25 11.08
CA GLY A 244 1.61 -16.29 10.81
C GLY A 244 2.45 -16.10 9.54
N THR A 245 2.24 -15.01 8.81
CA THR A 245 3.03 -14.64 7.63
C THR A 245 4.06 -13.59 8.01
N GLU A 246 5.31 -13.81 7.59
CA GLU A 246 6.37 -12.84 7.73
C GLU A 246 6.14 -11.66 6.77
N MET A 247 6.07 -10.46 7.32
CA MET A 247 5.91 -9.24 6.54
C MET A 247 7.26 -8.75 6.02
N THR A 248 7.34 -8.56 4.71
CA THR A 248 8.54 -8.08 4.01
C THR A 248 8.21 -6.95 3.05
N ALA A 249 9.23 -6.33 2.46
CA ALA A 249 9.03 -5.23 1.53
C ALA A 249 8.12 -5.59 0.35
N ALA A 250 8.25 -6.80 -0.19
CA ALA A 250 7.46 -7.25 -1.35
C ALA A 250 5.98 -7.52 -1.04
N ILE A 251 5.61 -7.67 0.24
CA ILE A 251 4.21 -7.84 0.68
C ILE A 251 3.69 -6.58 1.41
N GLY A 252 4.31 -5.42 1.19
CA GLY A 252 3.80 -4.14 1.65
C GLY A 252 4.48 -3.54 2.88
N LEU A 253 5.42 -4.23 3.55
CA LEU A 253 6.17 -3.64 4.68
C LEU A 253 7.39 -2.86 4.17
N ASN A 254 7.15 -1.72 3.57
CA ASN A 254 8.22 -0.86 3.04
C ASN A 254 7.87 0.62 3.14
N SER A 255 8.91 1.45 3.17
CA SER A 255 8.80 2.88 2.90
C SER A 255 9.16 3.12 1.44
N TRP A 256 8.47 4.03 0.78
CA TRP A 256 8.78 4.37 -0.60
C TRP A 256 8.70 5.87 -0.87
N ALA A 257 9.43 6.31 -1.90
CA ALA A 257 9.34 7.65 -2.45
C ALA A 257 9.39 7.58 -3.97
N ALA A 258 8.42 8.17 -4.64
CA ALA A 258 8.40 8.34 -6.09
C ALA A 258 8.59 9.81 -6.46
N PHE A 259 9.39 10.06 -7.50
CA PHE A 259 9.63 11.37 -8.06
C PHE A 259 9.03 11.45 -9.47
N ALA A 260 8.33 12.53 -9.79
CA ALA A 260 7.75 12.80 -11.11
C ALA A 260 7.91 14.29 -11.45
N GLY A 261 8.35 14.61 -12.67
CA GLY A 261 8.66 15.97 -13.11
C GLY A 261 10.09 16.10 -13.56
N GLN A 262 10.79 17.18 -13.21
CA GLN A 262 12.17 17.44 -13.59
C GLN A 262 13.03 17.70 -12.36
N GLN A 263 14.36 17.58 -12.49
CA GLN A 263 15.34 17.79 -11.42
C GLN A 263 15.12 19.10 -10.64
N ALA A 264 14.83 20.19 -11.34
CA ALA A 264 14.67 21.51 -10.74
C ALA A 264 13.29 21.74 -10.10
N ASP A 265 12.26 21.05 -10.57
CA ASP A 265 10.88 21.14 -10.06
C ASP A 265 10.13 19.84 -10.35
N CYS A 266 9.90 19.10 -9.33
CA CYS A 266 9.20 17.81 -9.39
C CYS A 266 8.27 17.63 -8.20
N HIS A 267 7.42 16.63 -8.31
CA HIS A 267 6.61 16.10 -7.22
C HIS A 267 7.35 14.96 -6.52
N ILE A 268 7.20 14.84 -5.21
CA ILE A 268 7.48 13.64 -4.44
C ILE A 268 6.19 13.17 -3.79
N ALA A 269 5.96 11.87 -3.81
CA ALA A 269 4.96 11.22 -2.99
C ALA A 269 5.53 9.91 -2.44
N GLY A 270 5.03 9.48 -1.30
CA GLY A 270 5.52 8.27 -0.68
C GLY A 270 4.72 7.80 0.50
N ASP A 271 5.25 6.76 1.09
CA ASP A 271 4.75 6.12 2.30
C ASP A 271 5.91 5.80 3.23
N ILE A 272 5.72 5.91 4.52
CA ILE A 272 6.71 5.53 5.54
C ILE A 272 6.11 4.46 6.45
N ALA A 273 6.74 3.27 6.46
CA ALA A 273 6.39 2.18 7.37
C ALA A 273 7.06 2.39 8.74
N MET A 274 6.27 2.49 9.79
CA MET A 274 6.70 2.92 11.12
C MET A 274 6.18 2.01 12.23
N LEU A 275 6.93 1.94 13.33
CA LEU A 275 6.36 1.59 14.63
C LEU A 275 5.55 2.78 15.16
N GLU A 276 4.60 2.52 16.06
CA GLU A 276 3.79 3.60 16.71
C GLU A 276 4.66 4.69 17.33
N SER A 277 5.81 4.33 17.91
CA SER A 277 6.77 5.26 18.51
C SER A 277 7.48 6.16 17.51
N GLU A 278 7.55 5.76 16.25
CA GLU A 278 8.27 6.48 15.19
C GLU A 278 7.37 7.49 14.46
N VAL A 279 6.04 7.41 14.63
CA VAL A 279 5.06 8.25 13.91
C VAL A 279 5.34 9.74 14.09
N ASN A 280 5.37 10.23 15.32
CA ASN A 280 5.57 11.66 15.58
C ASN A 280 6.99 12.16 15.21
N PRO A 281 8.09 11.43 15.46
CA PRO A 281 9.39 11.76 14.92
C PRO A 281 9.43 11.90 13.40
N VAL A 282 8.82 10.96 12.66
CA VAL A 282 8.73 11.00 11.19
C VAL A 282 7.91 12.21 10.73
N ILE A 283 6.74 12.48 11.32
CA ILE A 283 5.92 13.65 11.01
C ILE A 283 6.74 14.93 11.17
N LYS A 284 7.48 15.08 12.29
CA LYS A 284 8.33 16.25 12.53
C LYS A 284 9.41 16.41 11.48
N ALA A 285 10.06 15.31 11.07
CA ALA A 285 11.10 15.32 10.04
C ALA A 285 10.54 15.75 8.68
N LEU A 286 9.41 15.19 8.25
CA LEU A 286 8.75 15.55 6.99
C LEU A 286 8.34 17.04 7.00
N ARG A 287 7.69 17.50 8.09
CA ARG A 287 7.21 18.88 8.20
C ARG A 287 8.36 19.90 8.26
N ALA A 288 9.50 19.56 8.86
CA ALA A 288 10.70 20.40 8.87
C ALA A 288 11.29 20.60 7.46
N HIS A 289 10.97 19.69 6.51
CA HIS A 289 11.37 19.77 5.11
C HIS A 289 10.23 20.24 4.18
N ASN A 290 9.17 20.84 4.73
CA ASN A 290 7.98 21.32 4.01
C ASN A 290 7.21 20.24 3.22
N LEU A 291 7.35 18.96 3.57
CA LEU A 291 6.54 17.88 3.01
C LEU A 291 5.19 17.83 3.72
N GLU A 292 4.12 17.79 2.94
CA GLU A 292 2.75 17.68 3.44
C GLU A 292 2.51 16.24 3.95
N VAL A 293 1.96 16.08 5.14
CA VAL A 293 1.53 14.77 5.67
C VAL A 293 0.05 14.60 5.31
N VAL A 294 -0.27 13.56 4.55
CA VAL A 294 -1.61 13.35 3.97
C VAL A 294 -2.46 12.42 4.81
N ALA A 295 -1.88 11.30 5.24
CA ALA A 295 -2.59 10.30 6.02
C ALA A 295 -1.64 9.60 6.99
N VAL A 296 -2.17 9.19 8.13
CA VAL A 296 -1.54 8.24 9.06
C VAL A 296 -2.53 7.10 9.24
N HIS A 297 -2.14 5.90 8.88
CA HIS A 297 -3.06 4.76 8.80
C HIS A 297 -2.33 3.42 9.05
N ASN A 298 -3.07 2.34 9.08
CA ASN A 298 -2.55 0.97 9.05
C ASN A 298 -2.72 0.38 7.65
N HIS A 299 -1.90 -0.58 7.26
CA HIS A 299 -2.15 -1.45 6.09
C HIS A 299 -2.85 -2.74 6.51
N MET A 300 -2.54 -3.21 7.71
CA MET A 300 -2.84 -4.54 8.19
C MET A 300 -3.70 -4.51 9.45
N LEU A 301 -4.41 -5.62 9.68
CA LEU A 301 -5.02 -5.95 10.96
C LEU A 301 -4.20 -7.10 11.58
N PHE A 302 -4.14 -7.15 12.92
CA PHE A 302 -3.50 -8.22 13.69
C PHE A 302 -1.98 -8.38 13.49
N ASP A 303 -1.30 -7.37 12.99
CA ASP A 303 0.15 -7.34 12.84
C ASP A 303 0.87 -7.16 14.18
N GLN A 304 2.05 -7.78 14.31
CA GLN A 304 2.90 -7.72 15.50
C GLN A 304 4.37 -7.59 15.09
N PRO A 305 5.08 -6.52 15.54
CA PRO A 305 4.53 -5.34 16.24
C PRO A 305 3.53 -4.58 15.36
N ARG A 306 2.67 -3.76 15.98
CA ARG A 306 1.75 -2.88 15.26
C ARG A 306 2.53 -1.93 14.37
N MET A 307 2.24 -1.97 13.07
CA MET A 307 2.81 -1.08 12.08
C MET A 307 1.83 0.04 11.73
N MET A 308 2.39 1.24 11.60
CA MET A 308 1.70 2.41 11.10
C MET A 308 2.34 2.86 9.79
N PHE A 309 1.56 3.49 8.95
CA PHE A 309 1.99 3.99 7.66
C PHE A 309 1.61 5.45 7.51
N LEU A 310 2.39 6.20 6.74
CA LEU A 310 2.16 7.62 6.59
C LEU A 310 2.43 8.06 5.17
N HIS A 311 1.37 8.56 4.49
CA HIS A 311 1.52 9.19 3.20
C HIS A 311 1.93 10.65 3.31
N TYR A 312 2.84 11.04 2.42
CA TYR A 312 3.34 12.40 2.32
C TYR A 312 3.47 12.82 0.85
N TYR A 313 3.44 14.13 0.65
CA TYR A 313 3.55 14.75 -0.66
C TYR A 313 4.37 16.05 -0.55
N GLY A 314 5.04 16.41 -1.63
CA GLY A 314 5.74 17.67 -1.76
C GLY A 314 6.02 18.04 -3.21
N ARG A 315 6.36 19.32 -3.43
CA ARG A 315 6.81 19.84 -4.72
C ARG A 315 8.00 20.75 -4.53
N GLY A 316 8.97 20.66 -5.45
CA GLY A 316 10.16 21.50 -5.47
C GLY A 316 11.35 20.80 -6.10
N PRO A 317 12.57 21.31 -5.89
CA PRO A 317 13.79 20.68 -6.38
C PRO A 317 13.99 19.27 -5.83
N ALA A 318 14.31 18.33 -6.71
CA ALA A 318 14.42 16.90 -6.35
C ALA A 318 15.36 16.64 -5.17
N ALA A 319 16.48 17.34 -5.07
CA ALA A 319 17.42 17.19 -3.96
C ALA A 319 16.84 17.62 -2.60
N GLN A 320 16.02 18.68 -2.55
CA GLN A 320 15.37 19.12 -1.33
C GLN A 320 14.31 18.10 -0.87
N LEU A 321 13.52 17.59 -1.80
CA LEU A 321 12.50 16.59 -1.53
C LEU A 321 13.13 15.26 -1.07
N ALA A 322 14.23 14.85 -1.71
CA ALA A 322 14.99 13.66 -1.32
C ALA A 322 15.61 13.79 0.09
N ALA A 323 16.10 14.99 0.45
CA ALA A 323 16.58 15.27 1.81
C ALA A 323 15.47 15.11 2.86
N GLY A 324 14.25 15.52 2.53
CA GLY A 324 13.08 15.33 3.40
C GLY A 324 12.73 13.85 3.59
N PHE A 325 12.75 13.07 2.52
CA PHE A 325 12.56 11.61 2.61
C PHE A 325 13.67 10.95 3.42
N ARG A 326 14.94 11.30 3.20
CA ARG A 326 16.08 10.79 3.98
C ARG A 326 15.91 11.11 5.47
N ALA A 327 15.55 12.35 5.80
CA ALA A 327 15.34 12.78 7.19
C ALA A 327 14.22 11.98 7.88
N ALA A 328 13.17 11.60 7.15
CA ALA A 328 12.11 10.72 7.66
C ALA A 328 12.63 9.28 7.90
N LEU A 329 13.38 8.71 6.94
CA LEU A 329 14.00 7.39 7.11
C LEU A 329 14.97 7.37 8.30
N ASP A 330 15.66 8.46 8.57
CA ASP A 330 16.58 8.59 9.71
C ASP A 330 15.87 8.54 11.09
N GLN A 331 14.56 8.64 11.14
CA GLN A 331 13.80 8.47 12.38
C GLN A 331 13.46 7.00 12.68
N LEU A 332 13.60 6.10 11.71
CA LEU A 332 13.26 4.69 11.85
C LEU A 332 14.37 3.91 12.57
N GLY A 333 13.99 2.86 13.30
CA GLY A 333 14.94 1.93 13.94
C GLY A 333 15.68 2.49 15.16
N LYS A 334 15.29 3.65 15.71
CA LYS A 334 15.98 4.27 16.85
C LYS A 334 15.56 3.72 18.21
N GLY A 335 14.63 2.77 18.26
CA GLY A 335 14.05 2.25 19.49
C GLY A 335 13.20 3.27 20.26
N TYR A 336 12.46 2.80 21.26
CA TYR A 336 11.79 3.68 22.21
C TYR A 336 12.87 4.44 23.02
N PRO A 337 12.81 5.77 23.12
CA PRO A 337 13.49 6.43 24.24
C PRO A 337 12.85 5.85 25.49
N THR A 338 13.64 5.15 26.31
CA THR A 338 13.26 4.67 27.63
C THR A 338 12.94 5.88 28.53
N ARG A 339 11.75 6.47 28.36
CA ARG A 339 11.15 7.44 29.26
C ARG A 339 9.68 7.10 29.48
N MET A 340 9.47 6.01 30.18
CA MET A 340 8.33 5.88 31.07
C MET A 340 8.85 6.12 32.48
N GLY A 341 9.30 7.34 32.74
CA GLY A 341 9.46 7.87 34.09
C GLY A 341 8.08 8.18 34.63
N GLY A 342 7.57 7.31 35.50
CA GLY A 342 6.64 7.58 36.58
C GLY A 342 5.45 8.52 36.30
N MET A 343 4.35 8.03 35.74
CA MET A 343 3.03 8.47 36.16
C MET A 343 2.66 7.67 37.41
N LYS A 344 2.83 8.29 38.59
CA LYS A 344 2.13 7.85 39.79
C LYS A 344 0.67 8.26 39.62
N HIS A 345 -0.24 7.30 39.67
CA HIS A 345 -1.66 7.51 39.82
C HIS A 345 -1.98 8.02 41.22
#